data_ae851e0ffbe35631d2d76a81e4745030
#
_entry.id   ae851e0ffbe35631d2d76a81e4745030
#
_cell.length_a   1.000
_cell.length_b   1.000
_cell.length_c   1.000
_cell.angle_alpha   90.00
_cell.angle_beta   90.00
_cell.angle_gamma   90.00
#
_symmetry.space_group_name_H-M   'P 1'
#
loop_
_entity.id
_entity.type
_entity.pdbx_description
1 polymer ?
#
loop_
_entity_poly.entity_id
_entity_poly.type
_entity_poly.pdbx_seq_one_letter_code
_entity_poly.pdbx_strand_id
1 'polypeptide(L)'
;LEKEVFVVESVADQLLSAFQRHNAVVLKTYEIEQLDKVIFDEILGSRKPGKINKSYIGKPIQEILQKIGKHVDDSVKLAIAPVEIGHPLVWTEQMLPVMPLVRMPNVDQAIDAARDAEHGFRHTAMMHSKNLDNLSRMARVMNCSIFVKNGSSVAGLGYGGEGYCSFTIASPTGEGLTHPISFTRERRCVLVDHFRII
;
A
#
# COMPACT_ATOMS: atom_id res chain seq x y z
N LEU A 1 -2.86 -2.26 -4.68
CA LEU A 1 -2.62 -0.92 -4.15
C LEU A 1 -1.97 -0.96 -2.78
N GLU A 2 -2.37 -1.90 -1.95
CA GLU A 2 -1.77 -2.13 -0.64
C GLU A 2 -0.44 -2.85 -0.82
N LYS A 3 0.62 -2.34 -0.21
CA LYS A 3 1.97 -2.91 -0.33
C LYS A 3 2.21 -4.01 0.71
N GLU A 4 1.79 -3.77 1.97
CA GLU A 4 1.96 -4.71 3.08
C GLU A 4 0.81 -4.65 4.07
N VAL A 5 0.72 -5.67 4.91
CA VAL A 5 -0.26 -5.75 6.01
C VAL A 5 0.45 -6.06 7.32
N PHE A 6 0.28 -5.20 8.30
CA PHE A 6 0.63 -5.45 9.68
C PHE A 6 -0.66 -5.80 10.45
N VAL A 7 -0.76 -7.03 10.90
CA VAL A 7 -1.96 -7.53 11.57
C VAL A 7 -1.67 -7.91 13.02
N VAL A 8 -2.52 -7.47 13.93
CA VAL A 8 -2.41 -7.88 15.35
C VAL A 8 -2.66 -9.37 15.47
N GLU A 9 -1.81 -10.09 16.23
CA GLU A 9 -1.81 -11.55 16.37
C GLU A 9 -3.21 -12.13 16.66
N SER A 10 -3.96 -11.48 17.53
CA SER A 10 -5.30 -11.94 17.96
C SER A 10 -6.34 -12.08 16.83
N VAL A 11 -6.11 -11.45 15.67
CA VAL A 11 -7.03 -11.49 14.52
C VAL A 11 -6.36 -12.01 13.24
N ALA A 12 -5.09 -12.35 13.30
CA ALA A 12 -4.29 -12.72 12.12
C ALA A 12 -4.86 -13.95 11.38
N ASP A 13 -5.24 -15.00 12.09
CA ASP A 13 -5.80 -16.22 11.48
C ASP A 13 -7.18 -15.98 10.86
N GLN A 14 -7.98 -15.10 11.47
CA GLN A 14 -9.28 -14.72 10.92
C GLN A 14 -9.08 -13.94 9.61
N LEU A 15 -8.10 -13.06 9.56
CA LEU A 15 -7.76 -12.28 8.37
C LEU A 15 -7.23 -13.19 7.24
N LEU A 16 -6.31 -14.11 7.54
CA LEU A 16 -5.81 -15.09 6.56
C LEU A 16 -6.95 -15.95 5.99
N SER A 17 -7.84 -16.44 6.85
CA SER A 17 -9.01 -17.19 6.42
C SER A 17 -9.95 -16.34 5.55
N ALA A 18 -10.08 -15.04 5.84
CA ALA A 18 -10.86 -14.13 5.01
C ALA A 18 -10.24 -13.93 3.62
N PHE A 19 -8.94 -13.73 3.53
CA PHE A 19 -8.24 -13.65 2.25
C PHE A 19 -8.46 -14.91 1.39
N GLN A 20 -8.36 -16.09 1.99
CA GLN A 20 -8.61 -17.35 1.27
C GLN A 20 -10.04 -17.47 0.75
N ARG A 21 -11.04 -17.06 1.55
CA ARG A 21 -12.44 -17.01 1.10
C ARG A 21 -12.68 -16.04 -0.05
N HIS A 22 -11.83 -15.05 -0.21
CA HIS A 22 -11.85 -14.06 -1.29
C HIS A 22 -10.81 -14.34 -2.38
N ASN A 23 -10.52 -15.61 -2.63
CA ASN A 23 -9.66 -16.09 -3.72
C ASN A 23 -8.21 -15.58 -3.65
N ALA A 24 -7.67 -15.34 -2.45
CA ALA A 24 -6.24 -15.20 -2.28
C ALA A 24 -5.61 -16.55 -1.92
N VAL A 25 -4.40 -16.80 -2.38
CA VAL A 25 -3.59 -17.95 -1.97
C VAL A 25 -2.63 -17.54 -0.86
N VAL A 26 -2.57 -18.32 0.21
CA VAL A 26 -1.59 -18.13 1.28
C VAL A 26 -0.37 -19.01 0.98
N LEU A 27 0.80 -18.39 0.89
CA LEU A 27 2.05 -19.07 0.59
C LEU A 27 2.65 -19.71 1.86
N LYS A 28 3.31 -20.86 1.67
CA LYS A 28 4.13 -21.51 2.70
C LYS A 28 5.54 -20.92 2.71
N THR A 29 6.24 -21.04 3.80
CA THR A 29 7.60 -20.49 3.97
C THR A 29 8.53 -20.88 2.82
N TYR A 30 8.58 -22.15 2.45
CA TYR A 30 9.45 -22.60 1.36
C TYR A 30 9.05 -22.04 -0.02
N GLU A 31 7.74 -21.76 -0.23
CA GLU A 31 7.25 -21.12 -1.46
C GLU A 31 7.67 -19.65 -1.51
N ILE A 32 7.68 -18.97 -0.36
CA ILE A 32 8.15 -17.58 -0.24
C ILE A 32 9.66 -17.51 -0.54
N GLU A 33 10.45 -18.41 0.03
CA GLU A 33 11.90 -18.50 -0.23
C GLU A 33 12.23 -18.75 -1.71
N GLN A 34 11.42 -19.54 -2.41
CA GLN A 34 11.56 -19.75 -3.84
C GLN A 34 11.10 -18.52 -4.63
N LEU A 35 10.02 -17.89 -4.20
CA LEU A 35 9.47 -16.71 -4.84
C LEU A 35 10.43 -15.52 -4.77
N ASP A 36 11.12 -15.34 -3.65
CA ASP A 36 12.11 -14.28 -3.47
C ASP A 36 13.22 -14.35 -4.53
N LYS A 37 13.68 -15.56 -4.86
CA LYS A 37 14.70 -15.78 -5.91
C LYS A 37 14.20 -15.45 -7.32
N VAL A 38 12.89 -15.39 -7.50
CA VAL A 38 12.25 -15.07 -8.79
C VAL A 38 12.00 -13.59 -8.92
N ILE A 39 11.45 -12.97 -7.85
CA ILE A 39 10.95 -11.58 -7.90
C ILE A 39 12.01 -10.55 -7.51
N PHE A 40 13.09 -10.93 -6.83
CA PHE A 40 14.18 -10.02 -6.51
C PHE A 40 15.42 -10.29 -7.38
N ASP A 41 15.96 -9.24 -8.00
CA ASP A 41 17.30 -9.25 -8.61
C ASP A 41 18.38 -9.15 -7.53
N GLU A 42 18.09 -8.46 -6.41
CA GLU A 42 19.01 -8.24 -5.31
C GLU A 42 18.26 -8.03 -4.00
N ILE A 43 18.75 -8.65 -2.91
CA ILE A 43 18.25 -8.49 -1.55
C ILE A 43 19.36 -7.86 -0.72
N LEU A 44 19.11 -6.64 -0.20
CA LEU A 44 20.11 -5.83 0.53
C LEU A 44 20.20 -6.17 2.02
N GLY A 45 19.33 -7.05 2.52
CA GLY A 45 19.32 -7.51 3.91
C GLY A 45 18.04 -7.17 4.65
N SER A 46 18.02 -7.48 5.95
CA SER A 46 16.86 -7.29 6.81
C SER A 46 16.47 -5.80 6.91
N ARG A 47 15.17 -5.52 6.82
CA ARG A 47 14.59 -4.17 6.87
C ARG A 47 15.15 -3.19 5.84
N LYS A 48 15.64 -3.71 4.72
CA LYS A 48 16.09 -2.91 3.61
C LYS A 48 15.29 -3.23 2.36
N PRO A 49 15.01 -2.23 1.49
CA PRO A 49 14.37 -2.51 0.23
C PRO A 49 15.27 -3.37 -0.66
N GLY A 50 14.67 -4.36 -1.32
CA GLY A 50 15.32 -5.12 -2.36
C GLY A 50 15.14 -4.48 -3.73
N LYS A 51 15.85 -5.02 -4.74
CA LYS A 51 15.67 -4.63 -6.13
C LYS A 51 14.73 -5.63 -6.81
N ILE A 52 13.55 -5.18 -7.17
CA ILE A 52 12.56 -6.00 -7.85
C ILE A 52 12.97 -6.29 -9.29
N ASN A 53 12.79 -7.52 -9.71
CA ASN A 53 12.87 -7.92 -11.11
C ASN A 53 11.69 -7.33 -11.88
N LYS A 54 11.96 -6.28 -12.65
CA LYS A 54 10.95 -5.47 -13.36
C LYS A 54 10.13 -6.27 -14.38
N SER A 55 10.58 -7.44 -14.80
CA SER A 55 9.86 -8.29 -15.75
C SER A 55 8.55 -8.85 -15.19
N TYR A 56 8.39 -8.84 -13.86
CA TYR A 56 7.18 -9.31 -13.18
C TYR A 56 6.20 -8.20 -12.80
N ILE A 57 6.59 -6.93 -12.92
CA ILE A 57 5.68 -5.81 -12.64
C ILE A 57 4.46 -5.86 -13.57
N GLY A 58 3.27 -5.83 -12.97
CA GLY A 58 2.00 -5.90 -13.70
C GLY A 58 1.62 -7.29 -14.22
N LYS A 59 2.41 -8.33 -13.92
CA LYS A 59 2.08 -9.70 -14.29
C LYS A 59 1.02 -10.29 -13.35
N PRO A 60 0.11 -11.15 -13.88
CA PRO A 60 -0.84 -11.86 -13.03
C PRO A 60 -0.13 -12.85 -12.12
N ILE A 61 -0.75 -13.13 -10.97
CA ILE A 61 -0.15 -14.00 -9.94
C ILE A 61 0.14 -15.42 -10.45
N GLN A 62 -0.65 -15.92 -11.40
CA GLN A 62 -0.48 -17.23 -12.01
C GLN A 62 0.89 -17.36 -12.70
N GLU A 63 1.28 -16.36 -13.49
CA GLU A 63 2.58 -16.34 -14.18
C GLU A 63 3.75 -16.32 -13.19
N ILE A 64 3.60 -15.59 -12.10
CA ILE A 64 4.63 -15.45 -11.07
C ILE A 64 4.78 -16.78 -10.30
N LEU A 65 3.67 -17.35 -9.82
CA LEU A 65 3.69 -18.59 -9.05
C LEU A 65 4.11 -19.82 -9.89
N GLN A 66 3.82 -19.80 -11.17
CA GLN A 66 4.28 -20.86 -12.08
C GLN A 66 5.81 -20.98 -12.10
N LYS A 67 6.55 -19.88 -11.86
CA LYS A 67 8.03 -19.91 -11.81
C LYS A 67 8.58 -20.70 -10.63
N ILE A 68 7.78 -20.89 -9.59
CA ILE A 68 8.11 -21.72 -8.44
C ILE A 68 7.38 -23.08 -8.47
N GLY A 69 6.83 -23.44 -9.62
CA GLY A 69 6.11 -24.72 -9.80
C GLY A 69 4.73 -24.78 -9.14
N LYS A 70 4.18 -23.64 -8.70
CA LYS A 70 2.87 -23.58 -8.09
C LYS A 70 1.82 -23.14 -9.10
N HIS A 71 0.85 -24.01 -9.38
CA HIS A 71 -0.30 -23.70 -10.22
C HIS A 71 -1.49 -23.27 -9.35
N VAL A 72 -2.14 -22.20 -9.74
CA VAL A 72 -3.35 -21.66 -9.10
C VAL A 72 -4.40 -21.34 -10.16
N ASP A 73 -5.67 -21.39 -9.75
CA ASP A 73 -6.80 -21.07 -10.62
C ASP A 73 -6.79 -19.59 -11.05
N ASP A 74 -7.37 -19.28 -12.22
CA ASP A 74 -7.46 -17.93 -12.77
C ASP A 74 -8.29 -16.97 -11.91
N SER A 75 -9.13 -17.48 -11.02
CA SER A 75 -9.87 -16.68 -10.04
C SER A 75 -8.97 -16.11 -8.93
N VAL A 76 -7.80 -16.71 -8.69
CA VAL A 76 -6.81 -16.19 -7.72
C VAL A 76 -6.19 -14.90 -8.24
N LYS A 77 -6.30 -13.82 -7.47
CA LYS A 77 -5.77 -12.51 -7.88
C LYS A 77 -4.62 -12.02 -6.99
N LEU A 78 -4.38 -12.66 -5.86
CA LEU A 78 -3.42 -12.21 -4.85
C LEU A 78 -2.78 -13.40 -4.14
N ALA A 79 -1.48 -13.34 -3.91
CA ALA A 79 -0.78 -14.20 -2.99
C ALA A 79 -0.47 -13.45 -1.68
N ILE A 80 -0.78 -14.05 -0.56
CA ILE A 80 -0.40 -13.57 0.76
C ILE A 80 0.86 -14.31 1.19
N ALA A 81 1.88 -13.56 1.56
CA ALA A 81 3.14 -14.07 2.09
C ALA A 81 3.24 -13.76 3.59
N PRO A 82 2.87 -14.70 4.49
CA PRO A 82 3.14 -14.53 5.91
C PRO A 82 4.65 -14.51 6.15
N VAL A 83 5.17 -13.38 6.65
CA VAL A 83 6.60 -13.16 6.82
C VAL A 83 6.91 -12.43 8.11
N GLU A 84 8.17 -12.52 8.53
CA GLU A 84 8.69 -11.71 9.64
C GLU A 84 8.92 -10.26 9.20
N ILE A 85 8.88 -9.34 10.16
CA ILE A 85 9.05 -7.89 9.90
C ILE A 85 10.36 -7.55 9.18
N GLY A 86 11.39 -8.37 9.29
CA GLY A 86 12.68 -8.17 8.63
C GLY A 86 12.70 -8.54 7.14
N HIS A 87 11.65 -9.16 6.63
CA HIS A 87 11.61 -9.71 5.27
C HIS A 87 11.64 -8.60 4.21
N PRO A 88 12.40 -8.73 3.11
CA PRO A 88 12.55 -7.69 2.11
C PRO A 88 11.24 -7.28 1.43
N LEU A 89 10.27 -8.18 1.28
CA LEU A 89 8.94 -7.84 0.73
C LEU A 89 8.24 -6.72 1.52
N VAL A 90 8.44 -6.65 2.83
CA VAL A 90 7.82 -5.61 3.69
C VAL A 90 8.36 -4.23 3.36
N TRP A 91 9.65 -4.15 3.02
CA TRP A 91 10.39 -2.89 2.86
C TRP A 91 10.53 -2.45 1.40
N THR A 92 10.02 -3.25 0.46
CA THR A 92 10.17 -3.00 -0.98
C THR A 92 8.84 -2.60 -1.61
N GLU A 93 8.85 -1.56 -2.44
CA GLU A 93 7.73 -1.27 -3.36
C GLU A 93 7.80 -2.26 -4.51
N GLN A 94 6.99 -3.34 -4.45
CA GLN A 94 7.11 -4.44 -5.40
C GLN A 94 6.21 -4.30 -6.63
N MET A 95 5.07 -3.62 -6.53
CA MET A 95 4.07 -3.49 -7.61
C MET A 95 3.65 -4.84 -8.22
N LEU A 96 3.63 -5.88 -7.39
CA LEU A 96 3.29 -7.26 -7.73
C LEU A 96 2.05 -7.69 -6.95
N PRO A 97 1.26 -8.67 -7.45
CA PRO A 97 0.14 -9.23 -6.70
C PRO A 97 0.60 -10.23 -5.61
N VAL A 98 1.62 -9.84 -4.85
CA VAL A 98 2.17 -10.56 -3.70
C VAL A 98 2.20 -9.60 -2.53
N MET A 99 1.43 -9.89 -1.49
CA MET A 99 1.30 -9.02 -0.32
C MET A 99 1.90 -9.67 0.92
N PRO A 100 2.98 -9.13 1.49
CA PRO A 100 3.50 -9.58 2.76
C PRO A 100 2.51 -9.27 3.88
N LEU A 101 2.36 -10.23 4.79
CA LEU A 101 1.56 -10.12 5.99
C LEU A 101 2.45 -10.39 7.20
N VAL A 102 2.57 -9.39 8.06
CA VAL A 102 3.38 -9.45 9.28
C VAL A 102 2.48 -9.51 10.50
N ARG A 103 2.66 -10.54 11.33
CA ARG A 103 1.97 -10.65 12.62
C ARG A 103 2.63 -9.76 13.66
N MET A 104 1.84 -8.97 14.37
CA MET A 104 2.31 -8.01 15.35
C MET A 104 1.71 -8.31 16.73
N PRO A 105 2.50 -8.21 17.81
CA PRO A 105 2.00 -8.52 19.15
C PRO A 105 0.84 -7.63 19.60
N ASN A 106 0.85 -6.36 19.19
CA ASN A 106 -0.14 -5.37 19.58
C ASN A 106 -0.26 -4.25 18.53
N VAL A 107 -1.28 -3.40 18.69
CA VAL A 107 -1.60 -2.32 17.77
C VAL A 107 -0.52 -1.23 17.72
N ASP A 108 0.13 -0.94 18.84
CA ASP A 108 1.15 0.11 18.90
C ASP A 108 2.36 -0.27 18.05
N GLN A 109 2.83 -1.50 18.18
CA GLN A 109 3.91 -2.03 17.37
C GLN A 109 3.51 -2.14 15.88
N ALA A 110 2.25 -2.49 15.59
CA ALA A 110 1.76 -2.53 14.22
C ALA A 110 1.78 -1.13 13.56
N ILE A 111 1.36 -0.10 14.28
CA ILE A 111 1.38 1.30 13.80
C ILE A 111 2.83 1.77 13.59
N ASP A 112 3.73 1.49 14.54
CA ASP A 112 5.13 1.89 14.41
C ASP A 112 5.83 1.19 13.24
N ALA A 113 5.56 -0.11 13.05
CA ALA A 113 6.05 -0.87 11.91
C ALA A 113 5.54 -0.33 10.57
N ALA A 114 4.25 0.01 10.48
CA ALA A 114 3.66 0.60 9.29
C ALA A 114 4.30 1.96 8.94
N ARG A 115 4.53 2.82 9.95
CA ARG A 115 5.24 4.09 9.77
C ARG A 115 6.64 3.89 9.20
N ASP A 116 7.38 2.94 9.77
CA ASP A 116 8.77 2.70 9.37
C ASP A 116 8.85 2.10 7.95
N ALA A 117 7.92 1.20 7.59
CA ALA A 117 7.86 0.58 6.27
C ALA A 117 7.35 1.53 5.17
N GLU A 118 6.69 2.61 5.53
CA GLU A 118 6.22 3.67 4.61
C GLU A 118 7.36 4.58 4.12
N HIS A 119 8.54 4.52 4.76
CA HIS A 119 9.77 5.23 4.39
C HIS A 119 9.69 6.75 4.33
N GLY A 120 8.65 7.36 4.85
CA GLY A 120 8.45 8.82 4.85
C GLY A 120 7.94 9.40 3.53
N PHE A 121 7.44 8.57 2.62
CA PHE A 121 6.80 9.02 1.38
C PHE A 121 5.47 9.73 1.63
N ARG A 122 4.79 9.44 2.75
CA ARG A 122 3.53 10.07 3.17
C ARG A 122 2.43 10.02 2.11
N HIS A 123 2.39 8.90 1.38
CA HIS A 123 1.46 8.74 0.28
C HIS A 123 0.08 8.32 0.77
N THR A 124 -0.06 7.08 1.21
CA THR A 124 -1.35 6.50 1.59
C THR A 124 -1.17 5.50 2.72
N ALA A 125 -2.05 5.57 3.71
CA ALA A 125 -2.16 4.56 4.75
C ALA A 125 -3.63 4.23 5.01
N MET A 126 -3.88 3.03 5.54
CA MET A 126 -5.20 2.62 5.95
C MET A 126 -5.16 1.86 7.25
N MET A 127 -6.27 1.89 7.98
CA MET A 127 -6.43 1.10 9.19
C MET A 127 -7.86 0.59 9.35
N HIS A 128 -7.99 -0.69 9.63
CA HIS A 128 -9.24 -1.33 10.02
C HIS A 128 -9.29 -1.46 11.54
N SER A 129 -10.15 -0.68 12.19
CA SER A 129 -10.33 -0.70 13.64
C SER A 129 -11.69 -0.11 14.03
N LYS A 130 -12.23 -0.57 15.16
CA LYS A 130 -13.37 0.06 15.83
C LYS A 130 -12.93 1.00 16.96
N ASN A 131 -11.65 1.01 17.32
CA ASN A 131 -11.09 1.87 18.35
C ASN A 131 -10.68 3.21 17.72
N LEU A 132 -11.35 4.29 18.12
CA LEU A 132 -11.11 5.65 17.60
C LEU A 132 -9.74 6.20 18.00
N ASP A 133 -9.21 5.83 19.17
CA ASP A 133 -7.89 6.28 19.62
C ASP A 133 -6.79 5.69 18.75
N ASN A 134 -6.90 4.39 18.42
CA ASN A 134 -5.99 3.73 17.51
C ASN A 134 -6.02 4.34 16.10
N LEU A 135 -7.22 4.59 15.57
CA LEU A 135 -7.39 5.27 14.27
C LEU A 135 -6.77 6.66 14.29
N SER A 136 -7.01 7.43 15.36
CA SER A 136 -6.48 8.80 15.52
C SER A 136 -4.96 8.80 15.68
N ARG A 137 -4.41 7.83 16.45
CA ARG A 137 -2.96 7.68 16.60
C ARG A 137 -2.31 7.37 15.27
N MET A 138 -2.82 6.38 14.54
CA MET A 138 -2.26 6.00 13.24
C MET A 138 -2.31 7.15 12.24
N ALA A 139 -3.44 7.83 12.10
CA ALA A 139 -3.57 8.96 11.18
C ALA A 139 -2.53 10.07 11.44
N ARG A 140 -2.28 10.39 12.72
CA ARG A 140 -1.26 11.38 13.10
C ARG A 140 0.16 10.92 12.83
N VAL A 141 0.45 9.65 13.16
CA VAL A 141 1.81 9.10 13.02
C VAL A 141 2.19 8.94 11.55
N MET A 142 1.28 8.44 10.73
CA MET A 142 1.51 8.25 9.29
C MET A 142 1.61 9.57 8.54
N ASN A 143 0.81 10.56 8.92
CA ASN A 143 0.81 11.89 8.28
C ASN A 143 0.79 11.82 6.74
N CYS A 144 0.00 10.90 6.20
CA CYS A 144 -0.14 10.67 4.77
C CYS A 144 -1.12 11.63 4.12
N SER A 145 -0.97 11.86 2.81
CA SER A 145 -1.94 12.63 2.00
C SER A 145 -3.31 11.95 1.96
N ILE A 146 -3.36 10.62 2.00
CA ILE A 146 -4.58 9.83 2.09
C ILE A 146 -4.52 8.93 3.31
N PHE A 147 -5.53 9.02 4.18
CA PHE A 147 -5.72 8.08 5.27
C PHE A 147 -7.13 7.49 5.23
N VAL A 148 -7.23 6.18 5.02
CA VAL A 148 -8.51 5.48 4.91
C VAL A 148 -8.82 4.71 6.20
N LYS A 149 -10.03 4.88 6.70
CA LYS A 149 -10.55 4.15 7.87
C LYS A 149 -11.55 3.10 7.41
N ASN A 150 -11.30 1.84 7.77
CA ASN A 150 -12.22 0.72 7.54
C ASN A 150 -12.64 0.55 6.05
N GLY A 151 -11.73 0.84 5.13
CA GLY A 151 -11.93 0.70 3.70
C GLY A 151 -10.62 0.36 2.99
N SER A 152 -10.71 0.05 1.71
CA SER A 152 -9.53 -0.14 0.87
C SER A 152 -8.90 1.21 0.48
N SER A 153 -7.63 1.21 0.08
CA SER A 153 -6.94 2.43 -0.40
C SER A 153 -7.65 3.09 -1.59
N VAL A 154 -8.38 2.32 -2.39
CA VAL A 154 -9.19 2.83 -3.52
C VAL A 154 -10.26 3.82 -3.06
N ALA A 155 -10.80 3.66 -1.85
CA ALA A 155 -11.74 4.63 -1.28
C ALA A 155 -11.11 6.02 -1.11
N GLY A 156 -9.82 6.08 -0.80
CA GLY A 156 -9.07 7.33 -0.72
C GLY A 156 -8.86 8.03 -2.06
N LEU A 157 -9.05 7.31 -3.17
CA LEU A 157 -9.04 7.87 -4.53
C LEU A 157 -10.44 8.31 -5.00
N GLY A 158 -11.46 8.18 -4.14
CA GLY A 158 -12.84 8.55 -4.42
C GLY A 158 -13.76 7.40 -4.84
N TYR A 159 -13.26 6.18 -5.00
CA TYR A 159 -14.10 5.03 -5.35
C TYR A 159 -14.69 4.37 -4.11
N GLY A 160 -15.99 4.54 -3.90
CA GLY A 160 -16.70 4.03 -2.73
C GLY A 160 -16.40 4.77 -1.43
N GLY A 161 -15.74 5.93 -1.51
CA GLY A 161 -15.46 6.83 -0.41
C GLY A 161 -16.05 8.23 -0.64
N GLU A 162 -15.93 9.10 0.34
CA GLU A 162 -16.35 10.50 0.23
C GLU A 162 -15.25 11.35 -0.43
N GLY A 163 -15.66 12.43 -1.08
CA GLY A 163 -14.77 13.40 -1.70
C GLY A 163 -14.69 13.26 -3.23
N TYR A 164 -13.84 14.05 -3.85
CA TYR A 164 -13.64 14.02 -5.29
C TYR A 164 -12.69 12.90 -5.72
N CYS A 165 -12.90 12.36 -6.92
CA CYS A 165 -12.01 11.35 -7.48
C CYS A 165 -10.70 11.97 -7.96
N SER A 166 -9.58 11.39 -7.57
CA SER A 166 -8.27 11.72 -8.10
C SER A 166 -7.32 10.53 -7.97
N PHE A 167 -6.48 10.35 -8.99
CA PHE A 167 -5.38 9.38 -8.98
C PHE A 167 -4.00 10.04 -8.84
N THR A 168 -3.99 11.36 -8.63
CA THR A 168 -2.74 12.13 -8.55
C THR A 168 -2.53 12.61 -7.13
N ILE A 169 -1.39 12.27 -6.58
CA ILE A 169 -0.98 12.61 -5.21
C ILE A 169 0.42 13.22 -5.27
N ALA A 170 0.55 14.44 -4.77
CA ALA A 170 1.82 15.17 -4.71
C ALA A 170 2.36 15.14 -3.28
N SER A 171 2.80 13.99 -2.80
CA SER A 171 3.39 13.85 -1.48
C SER A 171 4.90 13.54 -1.57
N PRO A 172 5.69 13.97 -0.57
CA PRO A 172 5.30 14.66 0.68
C PRO A 172 5.27 16.19 0.56
N THR A 173 4.59 16.73 -0.42
CA THR A 173 4.43 18.18 -0.64
C THR A 173 3.19 18.73 0.08
N GLY A 174 2.99 20.05 0.04
CA GLY A 174 1.78 20.70 0.55
C GLY A 174 0.53 20.48 -0.32
N GLU A 175 0.69 19.94 -1.53
CA GLU A 175 -0.41 19.73 -2.48
C GLU A 175 -1.29 18.53 -2.08
N GLY A 176 -0.69 17.44 -1.59
CA GLY A 176 -1.39 16.23 -1.20
C GLY A 176 -2.19 15.62 -2.35
N LEU A 177 -3.47 15.34 -2.12
CA LEU A 177 -4.39 14.86 -3.14
C LEU A 177 -4.74 15.98 -4.11
N THR A 178 -4.38 15.85 -5.37
CA THR A 178 -4.50 16.88 -6.39
C THR A 178 -5.78 16.76 -7.23
N HIS A 179 -6.17 17.84 -7.86
CA HIS A 179 -7.28 17.93 -8.81
C HIS A 179 -6.91 18.91 -9.95
N PRO A 180 -7.71 19.08 -11.00
CA PRO A 180 -7.31 19.87 -12.16
C PRO A 180 -6.77 21.27 -11.88
N ILE A 181 -7.32 21.95 -10.87
CA ILE A 181 -6.82 23.29 -10.47
C ILE A 181 -5.37 23.23 -9.97
N SER A 182 -4.94 22.13 -9.33
CA SER A 182 -3.57 21.98 -8.82
C SER A 182 -2.51 22.01 -9.94
N PHE A 183 -2.90 21.78 -11.18
CA PHE A 183 -2.01 21.80 -12.36
C PHE A 183 -2.12 23.12 -13.13
N THR A 184 -2.86 24.11 -12.61
CA THR A 184 -2.96 25.44 -13.19
C THR A 184 -2.14 26.43 -12.38
N ARG A 185 -2.03 27.63 -12.89
CA ARG A 185 -1.45 28.74 -12.14
C ARG A 185 -2.42 29.91 -12.11
N GLU A 186 -2.50 30.57 -10.99
CA GLU A 186 -3.18 31.85 -10.90
C GLU A 186 -2.46 32.88 -11.77
N ARG A 187 -3.22 33.66 -12.52
CA ARG A 187 -2.71 34.74 -13.37
C ARG A 187 -3.48 36.00 -13.02
N ARG A 188 -2.73 37.09 -12.86
CA ARG A 188 -3.29 38.41 -12.70
C ARG A 188 -3.01 39.23 -13.97
N CYS A 189 -4.06 39.74 -14.61
CA CYS A 189 -3.95 40.70 -15.68
C CYS A 189 -4.46 42.04 -15.17
N VAL A 190 -3.63 43.07 -15.24
CA VAL A 190 -3.96 44.43 -14.82
C VAL A 190 -3.73 45.38 -15.96
N LEU A 191 -4.73 46.21 -16.25
CA LEU A 191 -4.62 47.26 -17.24
C LEU A 191 -4.83 48.60 -16.54
N VAL A 192 -3.83 49.46 -16.56
CA VAL A 192 -3.88 50.79 -15.93
C VAL A 192 -4.43 51.77 -16.95
N ASP A 193 -5.35 52.61 -16.48
CA ASP A 193 -6.01 53.66 -17.26
C ASP A 193 -6.85 53.21 -18.47
N HIS A 194 -7.12 51.92 -18.58
CA HIS A 194 -7.94 51.34 -19.65
C HIS A 194 -9.01 50.40 -19.06
N PHE A 195 -10.04 50.09 -19.85
CA PHE A 195 -11.15 49.20 -19.48
C PHE A 195 -11.82 49.55 -18.14
N ARG A 196 -11.98 50.84 -17.84
CA ARG A 196 -12.75 51.26 -16.67
C ARG A 196 -14.22 50.95 -16.90
N ILE A 197 -14.86 50.33 -15.90
CA ILE A 197 -16.28 49.94 -15.94
C ILE A 197 -17.21 51.07 -15.49
N ILE A 198 -16.70 52.17 -15.10
CA ILE A 198 -17.43 53.34 -14.64
C ILE A 198 -17.30 54.49 -15.63
#